data_e7ccac3bca18e37813f028b2af98fc3a
#
_entry.id   e7ccac3bca18e37813f028b2af98fc3a
#
_cell.length_a   1.000
_cell.length_b   1.000
_cell.length_c   1.000
_cell.angle_alpha   90.00
_cell.angle_beta   90.00
_cell.angle_gamma   90.00
#
_symmetry.space_group_name_H-M   'P 1'
#
loop_
_entity.id
_entity.type
_entity.pdbx_description
1 polymer ?
#
loop_
_entity_poly.entity_id
_entity_poly.type
_entity_poly.pdbx_seq_one_letter_code
_entity_poly.pdbx_strand_id
1 'polypeptide(L)'
;MKKLIIALVAMFSMTFTTASAMSYEQARQQALFLTDKMAYELNLTDDQYEAAYEINLDYLMGVDTYDDLYGVYWRQRNLDLSYILLDWQYRNFCAASYFYRPLYWDAGYFHFGIYARYPRRDYFF
;
A
#
# COMPACT_ATOMS: atom_id res chain seq x y z
N MET A 1 37.04 2.99 0.02
CA MET A 1 37.17 2.04 1.12
C MET A 1 35.95 2.06 1.99
N LYS A 2 35.73 3.17 2.68
CA LYS A 2 34.58 3.25 3.59
C LYS A 2 33.27 3.09 2.87
N LYS A 3 33.15 3.63 1.66
CA LYS A 3 31.93 3.51 0.88
C LYS A 3 31.62 2.06 0.54
N LEU A 4 32.67 1.31 0.23
CA LEU A 4 32.50 -0.09 -0.12
C LEU A 4 31.96 -0.89 1.06
N ILE A 5 32.51 -0.62 2.24
CA ILE A 5 32.10 -1.31 3.44
C ILE A 5 30.63 -0.99 3.77
N ILE A 6 30.25 0.28 3.64
CA ILE A 6 28.89 0.71 3.89
C ILE A 6 27.93 0.02 2.92
N ALA A 7 28.32 -0.08 1.66
CA ALA A 7 27.50 -0.74 0.66
C ALA A 7 27.28 -2.22 1.01
N LEU A 8 28.31 -2.89 1.48
CA LEU A 8 28.20 -4.28 1.87
C LEU A 8 27.22 -4.45 3.03
N VAL A 9 27.32 -3.58 4.03
CA VAL A 9 26.41 -3.64 5.17
C VAL A 9 24.98 -3.42 4.72
N ALA A 10 24.75 -2.45 3.84
CA ALA A 10 23.42 -2.18 3.33
C ALA A 10 22.84 -3.39 2.59
N MET A 11 23.65 -4.01 1.74
CA MET A 11 23.22 -5.20 1.03
C MET A 11 22.89 -6.34 1.97
N PHE A 12 23.71 -6.53 2.97
CA PHE A 12 23.50 -7.57 3.95
C PHE A 12 22.21 -7.35 4.73
N SER A 13 21.93 -6.11 5.10
CA SER A 13 20.71 -5.77 5.79
C SER A 13 19.48 -6.05 4.93
N MET A 14 19.56 -5.76 3.65
CA MET A 14 18.46 -5.99 2.72
C MET A 14 18.06 -7.46 2.64
N THR A 15 19.03 -8.37 2.75
CA THR A 15 18.70 -9.80 2.67
C THR A 15 17.83 -10.25 3.83
N PHE A 16 17.89 -9.58 4.96
CA PHE A 16 17.06 -9.94 6.10
C PHE A 16 15.65 -9.39 6.00
N THR A 17 15.46 -8.29 5.31
CA THR A 17 14.15 -7.66 5.20
C THR A 17 13.33 -8.20 4.05
N THR A 18 13.96 -8.83 3.07
CA THR A 18 13.26 -9.30 1.89
C THR A 18 12.25 -10.40 2.19
N ALA A 19 12.38 -11.09 3.33
CA ALA A 19 11.46 -12.16 3.69
C ALA A 19 10.05 -11.63 3.96
N SER A 20 9.91 -10.39 4.45
CA SER A 20 8.61 -9.83 4.81
C SER A 20 8.22 -8.63 3.96
N ALA A 21 9.18 -7.92 3.36
CA ALA A 21 8.90 -6.76 2.54
C ALA A 21 8.51 -7.18 1.14
N MET A 22 7.51 -6.53 0.57
CA MET A 22 7.18 -6.78 -0.83
C MET A 22 8.13 -6.01 -1.73
N SER A 23 8.37 -6.55 -2.94
CA SER A 23 9.21 -5.90 -3.92
C SER A 23 8.51 -4.64 -4.45
N TYR A 24 9.30 -3.76 -5.06
CA TYR A 24 8.73 -2.56 -5.69
C TYR A 24 7.66 -2.94 -6.73
N GLU A 25 7.94 -3.96 -7.54
CA GLU A 25 7.00 -4.35 -8.58
C GLU A 25 5.69 -4.88 -7.98
N GLN A 26 5.77 -5.66 -6.93
CA GLN A 26 4.58 -6.11 -6.21
C GLN A 26 3.81 -4.94 -5.62
N ALA A 27 4.51 -4.02 -4.96
CA ALA A 27 3.88 -2.84 -4.37
C ALA A 27 3.21 -1.99 -5.44
N ARG A 28 3.87 -1.81 -6.58
CA ARG A 28 3.33 -1.04 -7.69
C ARG A 28 2.04 -1.66 -8.22
N GLN A 29 2.05 -2.96 -8.46
CA GLN A 29 0.86 -3.66 -8.96
C GLN A 29 -0.29 -3.59 -7.98
N GLN A 30 0.00 -3.78 -6.71
CA GLN A 30 -1.04 -3.73 -5.68
C GLN A 30 -1.56 -2.32 -5.48
N ALA A 31 -0.68 -1.32 -5.54
CA ALA A 31 -1.10 0.07 -5.44
C ALA A 31 -2.01 0.45 -6.62
N LEU A 32 -1.68 0.00 -7.82
CA LEU A 32 -2.52 0.26 -9.00
C LEU A 32 -3.89 -0.38 -8.84
N PHE A 33 -3.94 -1.64 -8.46
CA PHE A 33 -5.22 -2.34 -8.31
C PHE A 33 -6.08 -1.67 -7.24
N LEU A 34 -5.48 -1.37 -6.09
CA LEU A 34 -6.18 -0.71 -5.00
C LEU A 34 -6.70 0.67 -5.43
N THR A 35 -5.85 1.45 -6.09
CA THR A 35 -6.24 2.80 -6.53
C THR A 35 -7.30 2.75 -7.62
N ASP A 36 -7.23 1.78 -8.51
CA ASP A 36 -8.28 1.58 -9.52
C ASP A 36 -9.65 1.39 -8.87
N LYS A 37 -9.70 0.58 -7.82
CA LYS A 37 -10.97 0.33 -7.13
C LYS A 37 -11.42 1.52 -6.31
N MET A 38 -10.48 2.25 -5.73
CA MET A 38 -10.81 3.52 -5.08
C MET A 38 -11.40 4.50 -6.09
N ALA A 39 -10.79 4.60 -7.26
CA ALA A 39 -11.29 5.50 -8.31
C ALA A 39 -12.71 5.12 -8.72
N TYR A 40 -12.97 3.84 -8.83
CA TYR A 40 -14.30 3.34 -9.21
C TYR A 40 -15.34 3.67 -8.14
N GLU A 41 -15.05 3.39 -6.88
CA GLU A 41 -16.03 3.56 -5.80
C GLU A 41 -16.15 4.99 -5.32
N LEU A 42 -15.06 5.75 -5.36
CA LEU A 42 -15.02 7.11 -4.84
C LEU A 42 -15.10 8.16 -5.95
N ASN A 43 -15.14 7.73 -7.20
CA ASN A 43 -15.22 8.63 -8.34
C ASN A 43 -14.08 9.64 -8.35
N LEU A 44 -12.85 9.15 -8.29
CA LEU A 44 -11.68 10.01 -8.25
C LEU A 44 -11.47 10.74 -9.57
N THR A 45 -11.04 11.98 -9.48
CA THR A 45 -10.53 12.70 -10.66
C THR A 45 -9.17 12.14 -11.05
N ASP A 46 -8.67 12.53 -12.22
CA ASP A 46 -7.35 12.09 -12.66
C ASP A 46 -6.25 12.54 -11.68
N ASP A 47 -6.35 13.77 -11.20
CA ASP A 47 -5.38 14.29 -10.23
C ASP A 47 -5.46 13.53 -8.91
N GLN A 48 -6.67 13.24 -8.44
CA GLN A 48 -6.85 12.43 -7.23
C GLN A 48 -6.29 11.02 -7.43
N TYR A 49 -6.52 10.44 -8.61
CA TYR A 49 -6.02 9.11 -8.91
C TYR A 49 -4.50 9.04 -8.80
N GLU A 50 -3.81 9.98 -9.44
CA GLU A 50 -2.35 10.01 -9.41
C GLU A 50 -1.84 10.18 -7.99
N ALA A 51 -2.42 11.10 -7.23
CA ALA A 51 -2.02 11.33 -5.85
C ALA A 51 -2.30 10.10 -4.98
N ALA A 52 -3.47 9.50 -5.13
CA ALA A 52 -3.83 8.32 -4.35
C ALA A 52 -2.92 7.13 -4.67
N TYR A 53 -2.55 6.97 -5.94
CA TYR A 53 -1.61 5.92 -6.32
C TYR A 53 -0.27 6.09 -5.60
N GLU A 54 0.29 7.29 -5.63
CA GLU A 54 1.56 7.56 -4.96
C GLU A 54 1.46 7.33 -3.46
N ILE A 55 0.36 7.76 -2.86
CA ILE A 55 0.14 7.58 -1.43
C ILE A 55 0.04 6.09 -1.08
N ASN A 56 -0.71 5.33 -1.85
CA ASN A 56 -0.84 3.89 -1.64
C ASN A 56 0.50 3.18 -1.85
N LEU A 57 1.23 3.56 -2.89
CA LEU A 57 2.54 2.97 -3.17
C LEU A 57 3.51 3.20 -2.01
N ASP A 58 3.58 4.42 -1.51
CA ASP A 58 4.47 4.76 -0.40
C ASP A 58 4.14 3.93 0.83
N TYR A 59 2.86 3.74 1.13
CA TYR A 59 2.46 2.90 2.24
C TYR A 59 2.92 1.45 2.04
N LEU A 60 2.65 0.88 0.88
CA LEU A 60 3.00 -0.52 0.61
C LEU A 60 4.51 -0.72 0.61
N MET A 61 5.27 0.26 0.14
CA MET A 61 6.72 0.20 0.19
C MET A 61 7.26 0.34 1.61
N GLY A 62 6.53 1.03 2.48
CA GLY A 62 6.95 1.26 3.85
C GLY A 62 6.67 0.11 4.78
N VAL A 63 5.68 -0.73 4.46
CA VAL A 63 5.30 -1.84 5.33
C VAL A 63 6.32 -2.97 5.21
N ASP A 64 6.95 -3.29 6.33
CA ASP A 64 8.02 -4.28 6.40
C ASP A 64 7.66 -5.41 7.36
N THR A 65 7.04 -5.04 8.47
CA THR A 65 6.73 -5.97 9.55
C THR A 65 5.25 -5.83 9.93
N TYR A 66 4.82 -6.76 10.77
CA TYR A 66 3.48 -6.72 11.34
C TYR A 66 3.16 -5.38 12.00
N ASP A 67 4.14 -4.81 12.71
CA ASP A 67 3.91 -3.56 13.43
C ASP A 67 3.69 -2.37 12.51
N ASP A 68 4.11 -2.47 11.26
CA ASP A 68 3.96 -1.38 10.30
C ASP A 68 2.54 -1.30 9.71
N LEU A 69 1.73 -2.34 9.88
CA LEU A 69 0.41 -2.41 9.25
C LEU A 69 -0.45 -1.20 9.53
N TYR A 70 -0.55 -0.82 10.82
CA TYR A 70 -1.37 0.32 11.23
C TYR A 70 -0.55 1.31 12.04
N GLY A 71 0.74 1.39 11.72
CA GLY A 71 1.68 2.28 12.37
C GLY A 71 1.77 3.63 11.67
N VAL A 72 2.98 4.21 11.70
CA VAL A 72 3.20 5.56 11.21
C VAL A 72 2.91 5.69 9.72
N TYR A 73 3.26 4.69 8.92
CA TYR A 73 3.03 4.75 7.47
C TYR A 73 1.55 4.70 7.14
N TRP A 74 0.79 3.93 7.88
CA TRP A 74 -0.67 3.85 7.69
C TRP A 74 -1.34 5.15 8.10
N ARG A 75 -0.93 5.72 9.23
CA ARG A 75 -1.49 7.00 9.68
C ARG A 75 -1.16 8.12 8.70
N GLN A 76 0.06 8.14 8.19
CA GLN A 76 0.46 9.13 7.19
C GLN A 76 -0.34 8.98 5.90
N ARG A 77 -0.54 7.74 5.46
CA ARG A 77 -1.37 7.46 4.29
C ARG A 77 -2.77 8.02 4.45
N ASN A 78 -3.38 7.73 5.59
CA ASN A 78 -4.75 8.19 5.83
C ASN A 78 -4.83 9.71 5.91
N LEU A 79 -3.84 10.33 6.52
CA LEU A 79 -3.78 11.79 6.58
C LEU A 79 -3.64 12.40 5.19
N ASP A 80 -2.73 11.87 4.38
CA ASP A 80 -2.51 12.36 3.02
C ASP A 80 -3.78 12.20 2.17
N LEU A 81 -4.44 11.06 2.30
CA LEU A 81 -5.71 10.85 1.58
C LEU A 81 -6.77 11.84 2.03
N SER A 82 -6.81 12.20 3.31
CA SER A 82 -7.77 13.17 3.80
C SER A 82 -7.60 14.54 3.17
N TYR A 83 -6.38 14.86 2.73
CA TYR A 83 -6.10 16.15 2.09
C TYR A 83 -6.52 16.19 0.63
N ILE A 84 -6.46 15.05 -0.07
CA ILE A 84 -6.75 15.03 -1.50
C ILE A 84 -8.18 14.64 -1.82
N LEU A 85 -8.89 14.03 -0.87
CA LEU A 85 -10.25 13.56 -1.07
C LEU A 85 -11.25 14.59 -0.55
N LEU A 86 -12.40 14.65 -1.21
CA LEU A 86 -13.53 15.41 -0.69
C LEU A 86 -14.08 14.73 0.55
N ASP A 87 -14.86 15.46 1.35
CA ASP A 87 -15.38 14.93 2.61
C ASP A 87 -16.15 13.62 2.42
N TRP A 88 -17.04 13.56 1.43
CA TRP A 88 -17.82 12.35 1.22
C TRP A 88 -16.94 11.19 0.72
N GLN A 89 -15.93 11.51 -0.09
CA GLN A 89 -14.99 10.49 -0.56
C GLN A 89 -14.22 9.89 0.62
N TYR A 90 -13.73 10.76 1.49
CA TYR A 90 -12.94 10.30 2.64
C TYR A 90 -13.80 9.50 3.62
N ARG A 91 -15.04 9.93 3.86
CA ARG A 91 -15.96 9.17 4.72
C ARG A 91 -16.21 7.77 4.15
N ASN A 92 -16.44 7.68 2.85
CA ASN A 92 -16.65 6.38 2.21
C ASN A 92 -15.38 5.53 2.20
N PHE A 93 -14.23 6.17 2.03
CA PHE A 93 -12.94 5.51 2.15
C PHE A 93 -12.79 4.88 3.54
N CYS A 94 -13.06 5.64 4.57
CA CYS A 94 -12.94 5.14 5.95
C CYS A 94 -13.95 4.02 6.26
N ALA A 95 -15.12 4.06 5.64
CA ALA A 95 -16.16 3.07 5.87
C ALA A 95 -15.89 1.74 5.17
N ALA A 96 -15.05 1.74 4.16
CA ALA A 96 -14.70 0.54 3.40
C ALA A 96 -13.41 -0.06 3.98
N SER A 97 -13.54 -1.14 4.74
CA SER A 97 -12.38 -1.74 5.42
C SER A 97 -11.29 -2.15 4.43
N TYR A 98 -11.67 -2.61 3.25
CA TYR A 98 -10.70 -3.01 2.23
C TYR A 98 -9.91 -1.83 1.64
N PHE A 99 -10.37 -0.60 1.83
CA PHE A 99 -9.62 0.61 1.51
C PHE A 99 -8.87 1.15 2.72
N TYR A 100 -9.55 1.22 3.85
CA TYR A 100 -9.01 1.84 5.06
C TYR A 100 -7.90 0.99 5.67
N ARG A 101 -8.06 -0.34 5.63
CA ARG A 101 -7.05 -1.30 6.12
C ARG A 101 -6.73 -2.27 5.00
N PRO A 102 -5.96 -1.82 4.03
CA PRO A 102 -5.74 -2.60 2.80
C PRO A 102 -4.91 -3.85 3.01
N LEU A 103 -4.09 -3.89 4.05
CA LEU A 103 -3.29 -5.05 4.40
C LEU A 103 -3.71 -5.58 5.76
N TYR A 104 -3.68 -6.89 5.91
CA TYR A 104 -3.84 -7.53 7.21
C TYR A 104 -2.95 -8.76 7.27
N TRP A 105 -2.71 -9.24 8.48
CA TRP A 105 -1.85 -10.39 8.74
C TRP A 105 -2.72 -11.57 9.13
N ASP A 106 -2.54 -12.69 8.44
CA ASP A 106 -3.26 -13.91 8.78
C ASP A 106 -2.45 -15.10 8.34
N ALA A 107 -2.43 -16.16 9.15
CA ALA A 107 -1.75 -17.42 8.85
C ALA A 107 -0.27 -17.24 8.48
N GLY A 108 0.39 -16.25 9.07
CA GLY A 108 1.82 -16.02 8.86
C GLY A 108 2.17 -15.20 7.63
N TYR A 109 1.17 -14.61 6.95
CA TYR A 109 1.40 -13.85 5.72
C TYR A 109 0.60 -12.56 5.71
N PHE A 110 1.09 -11.59 4.95
CA PHE A 110 0.30 -10.41 4.60
C PHE A 110 -0.72 -10.76 3.54
N HIS A 111 -1.92 -10.19 3.70
CA HIS A 111 -3.01 -10.36 2.74
C HIS A 111 -3.57 -9.00 2.36
N PHE A 112 -4.07 -8.91 1.13
CA PHE A 112 -4.69 -7.69 0.63
C PHE A 112 -6.21 -7.83 0.73
N GLY A 113 -6.83 -6.99 1.55
CA GLY A 113 -8.28 -7.05 1.79
C GLY A 113 -9.11 -6.75 0.56
N ILE A 114 -8.55 -6.02 -0.41
CA ILE A 114 -9.26 -5.65 -1.62
C ILE A 114 -9.75 -6.88 -2.40
N TYR A 115 -9.06 -8.00 -2.30
CA TYR A 115 -9.43 -9.19 -3.05
C TYR A 115 -10.64 -9.91 -2.47
N ALA A 116 -11.04 -9.62 -1.25
CA ALA A 116 -12.30 -10.11 -0.70
C ALA A 116 -13.48 -9.40 -1.37
N ARG A 117 -13.31 -8.13 -1.71
CA ARG A 117 -14.34 -7.33 -2.38
C ARG A 117 -14.28 -7.51 -3.89
N TYR A 118 -13.08 -7.57 -4.45
CA TYR A 118 -12.85 -7.72 -5.88
C TYR A 118 -11.92 -8.90 -6.07
N PRO A 119 -12.45 -10.11 -6.27
CA PRO A 119 -11.62 -11.29 -6.46
C PRO A 119 -10.62 -11.06 -7.59
N ARG A 120 -9.42 -11.54 -7.41
CA ARG A 120 -8.36 -11.31 -8.36
C ARG A 120 -8.69 -11.99 -9.68
N ARG A 121 -8.93 -11.19 -10.69
CA ARG A 121 -9.32 -11.66 -12.01
C ARG A 121 -8.35 -11.23 -13.08
N ASP A 122 -7.44 -10.38 -12.74
CA ASP A 122 -6.49 -9.81 -13.67
C ASP A 122 -5.65 -10.90 -14.35
N TYR A 123 -5.37 -11.96 -13.63
CA TYR A 123 -4.57 -13.03 -14.19
C TYR A 123 -5.38 -13.97 -15.10
N PHE A 124 -6.66 -13.75 -15.19
CA PHE A 124 -7.51 -14.51 -16.13
C PHE A 124 -7.62 -13.83 -17.49
N PHE A 125 -7.21 -12.62 -17.54
CA PHE A 125 -7.33 -11.84 -18.77
C PHE A 125 -6.01 -11.79 -19.55
#